data_3afd02c26c174d1593317d81bae68027
#
_entry.id   3afd02c26c174d1593317d81bae68027
#
_cell.length_a   1.000
_cell.length_b   1.000
_cell.length_c   1.000
_cell.angle_alpha   90.00
_cell.angle_beta   90.00
_cell.angle_gamma   90.00
#
_symmetry.space_group_name_H-M   'P 1'
#
loop_
_entity.id
_entity.type
_entity.pdbx_description
1 polymer ?
#
loop_
_entity_poly.entity_id
_entity_poly.type
_entity_poly.pdbx_seq_one_letter_code
_entity_poly.pdbx_strand_id
1 'polypeptide(L)'
;MRKSISGLLLLVLFSCNTSQNSDNQANVDSTATTPDSSGVVAKKDSLSLYLPDIKESLPEAQTVEIKDDPVFFKAKSYRAVSLLSVLDQFLPAYKSLDIRQTQIVFECEDGYNPSMSLEKVLSKKAYLALSDVDAPKGQDWINPKKGDHEMKIAPFYIVYTDVPAKDVTFKWPYNLVKISLSAAAKELAVLFPKDDDTQVKGFELFKVNCLTCHSLNKVGGKMGPELNYPKSITEYWQIDQIKQFVKAPASFRNECKMPAVTHLTDKELDEIVNYLKYMAKHKV
;
A
#
# COMPACT_ATOMS: atom_id res chain seq x y z
N MET A 1 -5.94 -8.90 -67.10
CA MET A 1 -7.40 -9.11 -67.32
C MET A 1 -8.19 -8.47 -66.22
N ARG A 2 -8.99 -7.50 -66.56
CA ARG A 2 -9.93 -6.73 -65.71
C ARG A 2 -11.04 -7.62 -65.20
N LYS A 3 -11.50 -7.39 -63.97
CA LYS A 3 -12.95 -7.27 -63.68
C LYS A 3 -13.16 -6.57 -62.32
N SER A 4 -13.66 -5.34 -62.42
CA SER A 4 -14.40 -4.61 -61.37
C SER A 4 -15.76 -5.26 -61.16
N ILE A 5 -16.26 -5.24 -59.93
CA ILE A 5 -17.69 -5.22 -59.66
C ILE A 5 -17.93 -4.27 -58.48
N SER A 6 -18.70 -3.23 -58.79
CA SER A 6 -19.32 -2.25 -57.91
C SER A 6 -20.60 -2.79 -57.25
N GLY A 7 -21.01 -2.10 -56.19
CA GLY A 7 -22.39 -2.05 -55.69
C GLY A 7 -22.47 -2.58 -54.25
N LEU A 8 -23.08 -1.98 -53.29
CA LEU A 8 -24.28 -1.14 -53.26
C LEU A 8 -24.42 -0.55 -51.83
N LEU A 9 -24.63 0.73 -51.79
CA LEU A 9 -24.91 1.53 -50.60
C LEU A 9 -26.36 1.27 -50.18
N LEU A 10 -26.64 0.99 -48.90
CA LEU A 10 -27.98 1.02 -48.33
C LEU A 10 -27.99 1.88 -47.06
N LEU A 11 -28.48 3.13 -47.25
CA LEU A 11 -28.92 4.02 -46.19
C LEU A 11 -30.32 3.54 -45.71
N VAL A 12 -30.47 3.38 -44.41
CA VAL A 12 -31.81 3.30 -43.81
C VAL A 12 -31.92 4.38 -42.73
N LEU A 13 -32.70 5.41 -43.04
CA LEU A 13 -33.20 6.42 -42.13
C LEU A 13 -34.54 5.95 -41.55
N PHE A 14 -34.71 6.02 -40.26
CA PHE A 14 -36.00 6.10 -39.56
C PHE A 14 -35.79 6.93 -38.32
N SER A 15 -36.22 8.11 -38.25
CA SER A 15 -37.54 8.73 -38.07
C SER A 15 -37.96 8.82 -36.59
N CYS A 16 -38.10 10.08 -36.20
CA CYS A 16 -38.56 10.59 -34.91
C CYS A 16 -39.89 9.99 -34.41
N ASN A 17 -40.06 9.94 -33.11
CA ASN A 17 -41.35 10.13 -32.52
C ASN A 17 -41.28 11.01 -31.26
N THR A 18 -41.95 12.14 -31.34
CA THR A 18 -42.18 13.12 -30.29
C THR A 18 -43.42 12.71 -29.49
N SER A 19 -43.36 12.86 -28.17
CA SER A 19 -44.53 13.02 -27.33
C SER A 19 -44.25 14.07 -26.27
N GLN A 20 -44.96 15.18 -26.39
CA GLN A 20 -45.07 16.25 -25.40
C GLN A 20 -46.04 15.87 -24.28
N ASN A 21 -45.74 16.34 -23.09
CA ASN A 21 -46.61 17.06 -22.11
C ASN A 21 -45.96 16.93 -20.74
N SER A 22 -45.93 17.86 -19.82
CA SER A 22 -46.54 19.18 -19.62
C SER A 22 -45.82 19.83 -18.42
N ASP A 23 -45.82 21.14 -18.47
CA ASP A 23 -45.38 22.14 -17.51
C ASP A 23 -45.38 21.81 -16.01
N ASN A 24 -44.23 22.16 -15.35
CA ASN A 24 -44.27 22.85 -14.06
C ASN A 24 -43.04 23.75 -13.93
N GLN A 25 -43.27 25.07 -14.03
CA GLN A 25 -42.34 26.12 -13.66
C GLN A 25 -42.11 26.10 -12.14
N ALA A 26 -40.88 26.02 -11.72
CA ALA A 26 -40.44 26.44 -10.38
C ALA A 26 -39.14 27.24 -10.52
N ASN A 27 -39.20 28.44 -10.03
CA ASN A 27 -38.24 29.51 -9.95
C ASN A 27 -36.79 29.02 -9.74
N VAL A 28 -35.89 29.45 -10.61
CA VAL A 28 -34.43 29.38 -10.40
C VAL A 28 -33.99 30.70 -9.82
N ASP A 29 -33.79 30.73 -8.53
CA ASP A 29 -33.03 31.79 -7.84
C ASP A 29 -31.52 31.49 -8.01
N SER A 30 -30.86 32.33 -8.80
CA SER A 30 -29.44 32.27 -9.08
C SER A 30 -28.67 32.97 -7.95
N THR A 31 -28.33 32.25 -6.89
CA THR A 31 -27.27 32.67 -5.96
C THR A 31 -25.96 31.99 -6.35
N ALA A 32 -25.08 32.77 -6.91
CA ALA A 32 -23.69 32.41 -7.13
C ALA A 32 -23.05 32.11 -5.77
N THR A 33 -22.84 30.84 -5.47
CA THR A 33 -22.02 30.40 -4.32
C THR A 33 -20.56 30.45 -4.73
N THR A 34 -19.84 31.41 -4.17
CA THR A 34 -18.37 31.41 -4.10
C THR A 34 -17.88 30.06 -3.52
N PRO A 35 -16.78 29.46 -4.02
CA PRO A 35 -16.23 28.27 -3.40
C PRO A 35 -15.68 28.67 -2.03
N ASP A 36 -16.36 28.18 -1.01
CA ASP A 36 -15.90 28.23 0.37
C ASP A 36 -14.59 27.43 0.50
N SER A 37 -13.54 28.15 0.90
CA SER A 37 -12.27 27.53 1.28
C SER A 37 -12.42 26.86 2.66
N SER A 38 -13.26 25.82 2.71
CA SER A 38 -13.39 24.99 3.91
C SER A 38 -12.14 24.14 4.05
N GLY A 39 -11.28 24.52 4.98
CA GLY A 39 -10.15 23.69 5.41
C GLY A 39 -10.62 22.27 5.68
N VAL A 40 -9.83 21.28 5.24
CA VAL A 40 -10.09 19.86 5.46
C VAL A 40 -10.23 19.62 6.96
N VAL A 41 -11.46 19.56 7.46
CA VAL A 41 -11.76 19.24 8.86
C VAL A 41 -11.61 17.73 9.00
N ALA A 42 -10.58 17.28 9.69
CA ALA A 42 -10.40 15.88 10.05
C ALA A 42 -11.68 15.36 10.72
N LYS A 43 -12.27 14.29 10.17
CA LYS A 43 -13.41 13.62 10.83
C LYS A 43 -12.88 13.03 12.13
N LYS A 44 -13.37 13.51 13.26
CA LYS A 44 -12.91 13.16 14.63
C LYS A 44 -12.85 11.64 14.89
N ASP A 45 -13.68 10.87 14.20
CA ASP A 45 -13.80 9.41 14.36
C ASP A 45 -13.23 8.62 13.18
N SER A 46 -12.51 9.28 12.24
CA SER A 46 -11.89 8.59 11.11
C SER A 46 -10.71 7.75 11.61
N LEU A 47 -10.61 6.51 11.14
CA LEU A 47 -9.47 5.63 11.36
C LEU A 47 -8.55 5.57 10.13
N SER A 48 -8.74 6.44 9.15
CA SER A 48 -7.88 6.52 7.97
C SER A 48 -7.68 7.95 7.51
N LEU A 49 -6.50 8.22 6.96
CA LEU A 49 -6.05 9.53 6.51
C LEU A 49 -5.42 9.38 5.12
N TYR A 50 -5.97 10.06 4.12
CA TYR A 50 -5.37 10.19 2.79
C TYR A 50 -4.43 11.40 2.80
N LEU A 51 -3.14 11.14 2.68
CA LEU A 51 -2.10 12.15 2.90
C LEU A 51 -2.07 13.28 1.86
N PRO A 52 -2.33 13.02 0.55
CA PRO A 52 -2.39 14.10 -0.43
C PRO A 52 -3.42 15.18 -0.11
N ASP A 53 -4.57 14.80 0.49
CA ASP A 53 -5.64 15.76 0.82
C ASP A 53 -5.24 16.77 1.91
N ILE A 54 -4.27 16.39 2.75
CA ILE A 54 -3.84 17.21 3.89
C ILE A 54 -2.46 17.87 3.69
N LYS A 55 -1.83 17.67 2.54
CA LYS A 55 -0.44 18.11 2.28
C LYS A 55 -0.21 19.58 2.66
N GLU A 56 -1.11 20.46 2.25
CA GLU A 56 -1.01 21.91 2.48
C GLU A 56 -1.38 22.32 3.92
N SER A 57 -1.98 21.40 4.69
CA SER A 57 -2.39 21.62 6.09
C SER A 57 -1.45 20.96 7.10
N LEU A 58 -0.39 20.31 6.62
CA LEU A 58 0.59 19.66 7.49
C LEU A 58 1.31 20.68 8.38
N PRO A 59 1.73 20.29 9.60
CA PRO A 59 2.57 21.12 10.44
C PRO A 59 3.85 21.58 9.74
N GLU A 60 4.48 22.63 10.25
CA GLU A 60 5.74 23.12 9.70
C GLU A 60 6.80 22.00 9.69
N ALA A 61 7.37 21.75 8.51
CA ALA A 61 8.40 20.74 8.32
C ALA A 61 9.76 21.23 8.83
N GLN A 62 10.45 20.36 9.54
CA GLN A 62 11.83 20.56 9.97
C GLN A 62 12.79 19.71 9.12
N THR A 63 14.08 20.05 9.13
CA THR A 63 15.09 19.18 8.53
C THR A 63 15.43 18.06 9.49
N VAL A 64 15.33 16.82 9.00
CA VAL A 64 15.61 15.60 9.75
C VAL A 64 16.71 14.81 9.05
N GLU A 65 17.78 14.49 9.77
CA GLU A 65 18.90 13.68 9.26
C GLU A 65 18.70 12.20 9.62
N ILE A 66 18.83 11.34 8.62
CA ILE A 66 18.84 9.88 8.73
C ILE A 66 20.26 9.41 8.42
N LYS A 67 20.98 8.90 9.43
CA LYS A 67 22.39 8.53 9.31
C LYS A 67 22.65 7.37 8.34
N ASP A 68 21.74 6.42 8.30
CA ASP A 68 21.80 5.23 7.44
C ASP A 68 20.39 4.94 6.92
N ASP A 69 20.07 5.50 5.76
CA ASP A 69 18.77 5.31 5.14
C ASP A 69 18.72 3.95 4.42
N PRO A 70 17.74 3.07 4.74
CA PRO A 70 17.70 1.72 4.19
C PRO A 70 17.36 1.66 2.70
N VAL A 71 16.84 2.74 2.13
CA VAL A 71 16.48 2.82 0.71
C VAL A 71 17.65 3.36 -0.12
N PHE A 72 18.39 4.32 0.43
CA PHE A 72 19.53 4.97 -0.24
C PHE A 72 20.88 4.40 0.16
N PHE A 73 20.96 3.59 1.23
CA PHE A 73 22.18 3.00 1.77
C PHE A 73 23.27 4.03 2.11
N LYS A 74 22.85 5.20 2.58
CA LYS A 74 23.72 6.34 2.97
C LYS A 74 22.96 7.30 3.87
N ALA A 75 23.68 8.26 4.43
CA ALA A 75 23.04 9.36 5.14
C ALA A 75 22.18 10.21 4.20
N LYS A 76 21.02 10.64 4.68
CA LYS A 76 20.03 11.44 3.95
C LYS A 76 19.41 12.49 4.87
N SER A 77 19.03 13.62 4.31
CA SER A 77 18.28 14.66 5.01
C SER A 77 16.96 14.94 4.31
N TYR A 78 15.91 15.08 5.10
CA TYR A 78 14.56 15.30 4.59
C TYR A 78 13.90 16.50 5.25
N ARG A 79 13.06 17.23 4.50
CA ARG A 79 12.04 18.11 5.09
C ARG A 79 10.90 17.21 5.55
N ALA A 80 10.66 17.15 6.86
CA ALA A 80 9.74 16.18 7.45
C ALA A 80 8.96 16.77 8.62
N VAL A 81 7.79 16.20 8.88
CA VAL A 81 6.94 16.50 10.05
C VAL A 81 6.88 15.29 10.97
N SER A 82 6.75 15.50 12.28
CA SER A 82 6.60 14.40 13.22
C SER A 82 5.35 13.58 12.87
N LEU A 83 5.47 12.25 12.75
CA LEU A 83 4.31 11.38 12.51
C LEU A 83 3.30 11.50 13.65
N LEU A 84 3.76 11.62 14.89
CA LEU A 84 2.89 11.84 16.04
C LEU A 84 2.06 13.11 15.88
N SER A 85 2.66 14.24 15.45
CA SER A 85 1.93 15.48 15.20
C SER A 85 0.89 15.33 14.10
N VAL A 86 1.19 14.55 13.03
CA VAL A 86 0.22 14.23 11.98
C VAL A 86 -0.96 13.43 12.54
N LEU A 87 -0.69 12.41 13.36
CA LEU A 87 -1.74 11.62 13.99
C LEU A 87 -2.58 12.45 14.97
N ASP A 88 -1.94 13.30 15.78
CA ASP A 88 -2.63 14.18 16.73
C ASP A 88 -3.58 15.14 16.03
N GLN A 89 -3.18 15.70 14.92
CA GLN A 89 -3.96 16.70 14.18
C GLN A 89 -5.04 16.07 13.31
N PHE A 90 -4.74 14.98 12.60
CA PHE A 90 -5.61 14.44 11.54
C PHE A 90 -6.26 13.09 11.84
N LEU A 91 -5.74 12.35 12.82
CA LEU A 91 -6.30 11.05 13.27
C LEU A 91 -6.44 10.98 14.81
N PRO A 92 -6.98 12.00 15.48
CA PRO A 92 -7.01 12.06 16.95
C PRO A 92 -7.75 10.88 17.59
N ALA A 93 -8.60 10.16 16.85
CA ALA A 93 -9.26 8.95 17.30
C ALA A 93 -8.29 7.86 17.80
N TYR A 94 -7.02 7.88 17.36
CA TYR A 94 -6.03 6.90 17.83
C TYR A 94 -5.83 6.91 19.34
N LYS A 95 -6.08 8.06 20.02
CA LYS A 95 -5.94 8.22 21.46
C LYS A 95 -6.96 7.42 22.28
N SER A 96 -8.07 7.02 21.65
CA SER A 96 -9.11 6.20 22.26
C SER A 96 -8.93 4.70 21.97
N LEU A 97 -7.90 4.31 21.20
CA LEU A 97 -7.63 2.93 20.85
C LEU A 97 -6.64 2.29 21.82
N ASP A 98 -6.74 0.98 22.00
CA ASP A 98 -5.66 0.20 22.61
C ASP A 98 -4.50 0.08 21.60
N ILE A 99 -3.43 0.85 21.82
CA ILE A 99 -2.28 0.93 20.91
C ILE A 99 -1.56 -0.41 20.74
N ARG A 100 -1.68 -1.34 21.71
CA ARG A 100 -1.05 -2.68 21.64
C ARG A 100 -1.81 -3.60 20.70
N GLN A 101 -3.13 -3.41 20.61
CA GLN A 101 -4.02 -4.19 19.75
C GLN A 101 -4.35 -3.49 18.43
N THR A 102 -3.83 -2.28 18.23
CA THR A 102 -4.05 -1.51 17.02
C THR A 102 -2.85 -1.64 16.10
N GLN A 103 -3.12 -1.90 14.81
CA GLN A 103 -2.14 -1.80 13.74
C GLN A 103 -2.22 -0.43 13.07
N ILE A 104 -1.08 0.16 12.76
CA ILE A 104 -0.96 1.23 11.78
C ILE A 104 -0.56 0.60 10.45
N VAL A 105 -1.36 0.87 9.41
CA VAL A 105 -1.15 0.37 8.05
C VAL A 105 -0.74 1.55 7.18
N PHE A 106 0.34 1.39 6.46
CA PHE A 106 0.85 2.36 5.49
C PHE A 106 0.51 1.86 4.08
N GLU A 107 -0.33 2.60 3.37
CA GLU A 107 -0.75 2.23 2.02
C GLU A 107 0.04 3.04 0.99
N CYS A 108 0.81 2.35 0.13
CA CYS A 108 1.63 2.95 -0.91
C CYS A 108 0.95 2.82 -2.29
N GLU A 109 1.24 3.75 -3.22
CA GLU A 109 0.65 3.75 -4.57
C GLU A 109 0.95 2.47 -5.36
N ASP A 110 2.11 1.86 -5.11
CA ASP A 110 2.54 0.63 -5.77
C ASP A 110 1.91 -0.65 -5.17
N GLY A 111 1.07 -0.50 -4.14
CA GLY A 111 0.40 -1.60 -3.46
C GLY A 111 1.22 -2.26 -2.35
N TYR A 112 2.39 -1.72 -2.00
CA TYR A 112 3.12 -2.11 -0.80
C TYR A 112 2.38 -1.58 0.44
N ASN A 113 1.81 -2.46 1.25
CA ASN A 113 0.98 -2.09 2.40
C ASN A 113 1.55 -2.67 3.70
N PRO A 114 2.67 -2.15 4.21
CA PRO A 114 3.22 -2.62 5.46
C PRO A 114 2.35 -2.19 6.65
N SER A 115 2.26 -3.07 7.63
CA SER A 115 1.65 -2.77 8.93
C SER A 115 2.61 -3.04 10.07
N MET A 116 2.44 -2.28 11.14
CA MET A 116 3.15 -2.47 12.40
C MET A 116 2.20 -2.17 13.56
N SER A 117 2.51 -2.68 14.76
CA SER A 117 1.73 -2.27 15.93
C SER A 117 1.88 -0.75 16.13
N LEU A 118 0.79 -0.08 16.45
CA LEU A 118 0.79 1.36 16.70
C LEU A 118 1.71 1.71 17.87
N GLU A 119 1.72 0.90 18.94
CA GLU A 119 2.65 1.03 20.06
C GLU A 119 4.11 1.06 19.60
N LYS A 120 4.47 0.11 18.71
CA LYS A 120 5.84 0.02 18.17
C LYS A 120 6.25 1.28 17.43
N VAL A 121 5.40 1.80 16.55
CA VAL A 121 5.68 3.02 15.79
C VAL A 121 5.78 4.23 16.70
N LEU A 122 4.86 4.37 17.66
CA LEU A 122 4.85 5.47 18.62
C LEU A 122 6.01 5.43 19.63
N SER A 123 6.63 4.25 19.83
CA SER A 123 7.82 4.12 20.68
C SER A 123 9.09 4.71 20.07
N LYS A 124 9.03 5.16 18.81
CA LYS A 124 10.16 5.67 18.04
C LYS A 124 9.90 7.06 17.48
N LYS A 125 10.99 7.74 17.15
CA LYS A 125 10.94 9.07 16.51
C LYS A 125 10.69 8.90 15.02
N ALA A 126 9.42 8.66 14.65
CA ALA A 126 8.95 8.52 13.29
C ALA A 126 8.58 9.88 12.70
N TYR A 127 8.92 10.09 11.44
CA TYR A 127 8.61 11.30 10.68
C TYR A 127 7.99 10.96 9.33
N LEU A 128 7.08 11.81 8.88
CA LEU A 128 6.57 11.85 7.52
C LEU A 128 7.44 12.83 6.72
N ALA A 129 8.31 12.29 5.87
CA ALA A 129 9.15 13.09 4.98
C ALA A 129 8.30 13.56 3.78
N LEU A 130 8.45 14.84 3.45
CA LEU A 130 7.72 15.57 2.42
C LEU A 130 8.59 15.83 1.19
N SER A 131 9.90 15.98 1.39
CA SER A 131 10.88 16.15 0.31
C SER A 131 12.29 15.80 0.78
N ASP A 132 13.14 15.50 -0.18
CA ASP A 132 14.57 15.25 -0.02
C ASP A 132 15.34 16.57 -0.10
N VAL A 133 16.14 16.90 0.92
CA VAL A 133 16.92 18.15 0.96
C VAL A 133 17.96 18.21 -0.16
N ASP A 134 18.47 17.05 -0.59
CA ASP A 134 19.48 16.95 -1.64
C ASP A 134 18.86 16.90 -3.06
N ALA A 135 17.53 17.04 -3.17
CA ALA A 135 16.88 17.00 -4.48
C ALA A 135 17.31 18.19 -5.37
N PRO A 136 17.49 17.99 -6.68
CA PRO A 136 17.78 19.05 -7.60
C PRO A 136 16.71 20.15 -7.57
N LYS A 137 17.11 21.38 -7.87
CA LYS A 137 16.18 22.53 -7.91
C LYS A 137 14.95 22.21 -8.80
N GLY A 138 13.76 22.39 -8.24
CA GLY A 138 12.49 22.14 -8.92
C GLY A 138 12.00 20.68 -8.81
N GLN A 139 12.69 19.86 -8.03
CA GLN A 139 12.25 18.52 -7.67
C GLN A 139 12.12 18.39 -6.15
N ASP A 140 11.13 17.64 -5.68
CA ASP A 140 10.97 17.34 -4.26
C ASP A 140 11.73 16.08 -3.85
N TRP A 141 12.06 15.18 -4.80
CA TRP A 141 12.60 13.86 -4.50
C TRP A 141 13.72 13.44 -5.44
N ILE A 142 14.67 12.69 -4.89
CA ILE A 142 15.60 11.85 -5.65
C ILE A 142 15.03 10.44 -5.66
N ASN A 143 14.93 9.84 -6.84
CA ASN A 143 14.49 8.46 -6.99
C ASN A 143 15.71 7.55 -7.15
N PRO A 144 16.00 6.65 -6.18
CA PRO A 144 17.12 5.74 -6.32
C PRO A 144 16.80 4.64 -7.33
N LYS A 145 17.86 4.03 -7.90
CA LYS A 145 17.74 2.89 -8.79
C LYS A 145 17.99 1.57 -8.03
N LYS A 146 17.18 0.57 -8.35
CA LYS A 146 17.41 -0.82 -7.94
C LYS A 146 17.56 -1.67 -9.20
N GLY A 147 18.80 -2.00 -9.56
CA GLY A 147 19.11 -2.51 -10.90
C GLY A 147 18.77 -1.46 -11.96
N ASP A 148 18.00 -1.84 -12.98
CA ASP A 148 17.56 -0.94 -14.04
C ASP A 148 16.25 -0.17 -13.71
N HIS A 149 15.64 -0.47 -12.57
CA HIS A 149 14.37 0.17 -12.17
C HIS A 149 14.60 1.37 -11.26
N GLU A 150 13.97 2.48 -11.60
CA GLU A 150 13.86 3.66 -10.74
C GLU A 150 12.75 3.45 -9.71
N MET A 151 13.06 3.71 -8.43
CA MET A 151 12.08 3.59 -7.34
C MET A 151 11.45 4.97 -7.09
N LYS A 152 10.18 5.12 -7.35
CA LYS A 152 9.43 6.35 -7.05
C LYS A 152 9.26 6.53 -5.55
N ILE A 153 9.89 7.55 -4.97
CA ILE A 153 9.80 7.86 -3.53
C ILE A 153 8.56 8.71 -3.20
N ALA A 154 8.26 9.68 -4.06
CA ALA A 154 7.10 10.56 -3.90
C ALA A 154 5.76 9.78 -3.72
N PRO A 155 4.71 10.34 -3.05
CA PRO A 155 4.68 11.69 -2.51
C PRO A 155 5.22 11.82 -1.09
N PHE A 156 5.23 10.73 -0.28
CA PHE A 156 5.67 10.74 1.11
C PHE A 156 6.50 9.50 1.45
N TYR A 157 7.33 9.64 2.49
CA TYR A 157 8.19 8.58 2.98
C TYR A 157 8.19 8.57 4.52
N ILE A 158 8.03 7.41 5.16
CA ILE A 158 8.19 7.27 6.61
C ILE A 158 9.65 7.00 6.93
N VAL A 159 10.24 7.85 7.74
CA VAL A 159 11.63 7.76 8.19
C VAL A 159 11.72 7.78 9.72
N TYR A 160 12.82 7.24 10.26
CA TYR A 160 13.06 7.17 11.70
C TYR A 160 14.48 7.68 12.03
N THR A 161 14.61 8.48 13.08
CA THR A 161 15.93 8.98 13.50
C THR A 161 16.62 8.08 14.52
N ASP A 162 15.89 7.16 15.14
CA ASP A 162 16.33 6.30 16.25
C ASP A 162 16.12 4.80 16.00
N VAL A 163 15.91 4.42 14.72
CA VAL A 163 15.79 3.03 14.30
C VAL A 163 16.95 2.71 13.35
N PRO A 164 17.77 1.67 13.63
CA PRO A 164 18.81 1.23 12.70
C PRO A 164 18.22 0.71 11.38
N ALA A 165 18.82 1.04 10.24
CA ALA A 165 18.39 0.57 8.91
C ALA A 165 18.27 -0.96 8.79
N LYS A 166 19.15 -1.69 9.52
CA LYS A 166 19.18 -3.15 9.56
C LYS A 166 18.05 -3.80 10.37
N ASP A 167 17.28 -3.01 11.14
CA ASP A 167 16.13 -3.54 11.89
C ASP A 167 14.94 -3.76 10.94
N VAL A 168 14.91 -4.94 10.34
CA VAL A 168 13.86 -5.37 9.37
C VAL A 168 12.45 -5.41 9.98
N THR A 169 12.34 -5.32 11.30
CA THR A 169 11.05 -5.31 11.99
C THR A 169 10.36 -3.96 11.93
N PHE A 170 11.10 -2.89 11.61
CA PHE A 170 10.55 -1.60 11.23
C PHE A 170 10.42 -1.51 9.71
N LYS A 171 9.33 -0.95 9.25
CA LYS A 171 9.08 -0.72 7.83
C LYS A 171 9.27 0.76 7.51
N TRP A 172 9.91 1.03 6.38
CA TRP A 172 10.22 2.36 5.88
C TRP A 172 9.46 2.59 4.55
N PRO A 173 8.13 2.72 4.61
CA PRO A 173 7.31 2.85 3.40
C PRO A 173 7.53 4.19 2.73
N TYR A 174 7.94 4.17 1.48
CA TYR A 174 7.95 5.31 0.55
C TYR A 174 6.79 5.18 -0.45
N ASN A 175 6.61 6.16 -1.31
CA ASN A 175 5.47 6.23 -2.23
C ASN A 175 4.13 6.13 -1.46
N LEU A 176 4.16 6.62 -0.22
CA LEU A 176 3.06 6.51 0.73
C LEU A 176 1.96 7.49 0.40
N VAL A 177 0.70 7.04 0.41
CA VAL A 177 -0.47 7.89 0.14
C VAL A 177 -1.52 7.86 1.23
N LYS A 178 -1.55 6.80 2.07
CA LYS A 178 -2.59 6.69 3.09
C LYS A 178 -2.05 6.03 4.35
N ILE A 179 -2.54 6.49 5.49
CA ILE A 179 -2.34 5.87 6.79
C ILE A 179 -3.70 5.42 7.30
N SER A 180 -3.78 4.18 7.77
CA SER A 180 -5.01 3.61 8.36
C SER A 180 -4.71 2.95 9.70
N LEU A 181 -5.66 3.02 10.62
CA LEU A 181 -5.63 2.32 11.90
C LEU A 181 -6.66 1.21 11.88
N SER A 182 -6.27 0.00 12.25
CA SER A 182 -7.17 -1.15 12.31
C SER A 182 -6.90 -2.00 13.54
N ALA A 183 -7.92 -2.70 14.01
CA ALA A 183 -7.73 -3.69 15.07
C ALA A 183 -6.94 -4.89 14.50
N ALA A 184 -5.74 -5.12 15.03
CA ALA A 184 -4.85 -6.20 14.59
C ALA A 184 -5.54 -7.57 14.52
N ALA A 185 -6.38 -7.86 15.49
CA ALA A 185 -7.07 -9.14 15.60
C ALA A 185 -8.12 -9.37 14.51
N LYS A 186 -8.75 -8.31 13.97
CA LYS A 186 -9.88 -8.48 13.07
C LYS A 186 -9.47 -8.79 11.64
N GLU A 187 -8.48 -8.09 11.11
CA GLU A 187 -8.01 -8.30 9.73
C GLU A 187 -7.19 -9.58 9.60
N LEU A 188 -6.33 -9.86 10.58
CA LEU A 188 -5.49 -11.07 10.57
C LEU A 188 -6.22 -12.32 11.05
N ALA A 189 -7.40 -12.18 11.69
CA ALA A 189 -8.16 -13.33 12.21
C ALA A 189 -8.56 -14.34 11.12
N VAL A 190 -8.75 -13.87 9.88
CA VAL A 190 -9.08 -14.76 8.74
C VAL A 190 -7.85 -15.51 8.21
N LEU A 191 -6.65 -15.08 8.60
CA LEU A 191 -5.38 -15.70 8.23
C LEU A 191 -4.82 -16.59 9.35
N PHE A 192 -5.32 -16.43 10.58
CA PHE A 192 -4.83 -17.21 11.71
C PHE A 192 -5.31 -18.66 11.63
N PRO A 193 -4.41 -19.67 11.75
CA PRO A 193 -4.80 -21.08 11.69
C PRO A 193 -5.44 -21.51 13.02
N LYS A 194 -6.78 -21.41 13.09
CA LYS A 194 -7.54 -21.63 14.32
C LYS A 194 -7.59 -23.09 14.78
N ASP A 195 -7.49 -24.00 13.82
CA ASP A 195 -7.76 -25.43 14.04
C ASP A 195 -6.48 -26.28 13.95
N ASP A 196 -5.31 -25.66 13.74
CA ASP A 196 -4.03 -26.36 13.59
C ASP A 196 -2.86 -25.50 14.08
N ASP A 197 -2.49 -25.67 15.34
CA ASP A 197 -1.39 -24.95 15.98
C ASP A 197 -0.02 -25.20 15.30
N THR A 198 0.13 -26.31 14.56
CA THR A 198 1.36 -26.61 13.81
C THR A 198 1.61 -25.60 12.69
N GLN A 199 0.58 -24.88 12.21
CA GLN A 199 0.67 -23.87 11.16
C GLN A 199 0.97 -22.46 11.69
N VAL A 200 0.93 -22.24 13.00
CA VAL A 200 1.15 -20.90 13.61
C VAL A 200 2.51 -20.35 13.26
N LYS A 201 3.56 -21.18 13.26
CA LYS A 201 4.90 -20.73 12.86
C LYS A 201 4.96 -20.31 11.40
N GLY A 202 4.34 -21.08 10.51
CA GLY A 202 4.24 -20.73 9.08
C GLY A 202 3.47 -19.43 8.85
N PHE A 203 2.36 -19.23 9.57
CA PHE A 203 1.61 -17.97 9.57
C PHE A 203 2.47 -16.78 9.99
N GLU A 204 3.20 -16.87 11.11
CA GLU A 204 4.05 -15.77 11.60
C GLU A 204 5.18 -15.45 10.60
N LEU A 205 5.82 -16.46 10.02
CA LEU A 205 6.83 -16.28 8.98
C LEU A 205 6.25 -15.62 7.72
N PHE A 206 5.06 -16.08 7.28
CA PHE A 206 4.36 -15.50 6.13
C PHE A 206 3.97 -14.04 6.39
N LYS A 207 3.41 -13.74 7.56
CA LYS A 207 3.03 -12.39 7.97
C LYS A 207 4.18 -11.40 7.88
N VAL A 208 5.37 -11.79 8.36
CA VAL A 208 6.55 -10.92 8.38
C VAL A 208 7.18 -10.75 7.00
N ASN A 209 7.23 -11.82 6.19
CA ASN A 209 8.05 -11.86 4.99
C ASN A 209 7.26 -11.68 3.68
N CYS A 210 5.97 -12.03 3.65
CA CYS A 210 5.20 -12.14 2.43
C CYS A 210 3.98 -11.19 2.40
N LEU A 211 3.26 -11.08 3.54
CA LEU A 211 1.95 -10.43 3.61
C LEU A 211 1.98 -8.93 3.25
N THR A 212 3.11 -8.28 3.44
CA THR A 212 3.26 -6.85 3.12
C THR A 212 3.11 -6.58 1.61
N CYS A 213 3.58 -7.51 0.78
CA CYS A 213 3.52 -7.39 -0.69
C CYS A 213 2.40 -8.23 -1.30
N HIS A 214 2.10 -9.39 -0.72
CA HIS A 214 1.09 -10.33 -1.21
C HIS A 214 -0.16 -10.29 -0.34
N SER A 215 -1.32 -10.52 -0.94
CA SER A 215 -2.53 -10.88 -0.20
C SER A 215 -2.70 -12.39 -0.10
N LEU A 216 -3.40 -12.80 0.94
CA LEU A 216 -3.88 -14.15 1.18
C LEU A 216 -5.32 -14.04 1.71
N ASN A 217 -6.28 -14.72 1.13
CA ASN A 217 -7.71 -14.51 1.43
C ASN A 217 -8.11 -13.03 1.37
N LYS A 218 -7.57 -12.30 0.39
CA LYS A 218 -7.79 -10.84 0.13
C LYS A 218 -7.28 -9.91 1.23
N VAL A 219 -6.56 -10.42 2.23
CA VAL A 219 -5.91 -9.63 3.28
C VAL A 219 -4.42 -9.52 2.98
N GLY A 220 -3.87 -8.31 3.03
CA GLY A 220 -2.45 -8.02 2.81
C GLY A 220 -2.17 -7.04 1.68
N GLY A 221 -0.93 -7.03 1.20
CA GLY A 221 -0.45 -6.15 0.13
C GLY A 221 -0.96 -6.53 -1.25
N LYS A 222 -0.85 -5.58 -2.18
CA LYS A 222 -1.31 -5.73 -3.58
C LYS A 222 -0.19 -5.54 -4.60
N MET A 223 1.06 -5.37 -4.14
CA MET A 223 2.23 -5.28 -5.01
C MET A 223 2.50 -6.61 -5.74
N GLY A 224 2.37 -7.72 -5.01
CA GLY A 224 2.42 -9.07 -5.56
C GLY A 224 1.02 -9.65 -5.77
N PRO A 225 0.90 -10.81 -6.45
CA PRO A 225 -0.38 -11.46 -6.64
C PRO A 225 -0.98 -11.97 -5.31
N GLU A 226 -2.31 -12.10 -5.30
CA GLU A 226 -3.05 -12.87 -4.30
C GLU A 226 -2.62 -14.35 -4.39
N LEU A 227 -2.34 -14.97 -3.25
CA LEU A 227 -1.74 -16.32 -3.22
C LEU A 227 -2.73 -17.47 -2.98
N ASN A 228 -4.01 -17.16 -2.70
CA ASN A 228 -5.02 -18.18 -2.40
C ASN A 228 -6.24 -18.14 -3.34
N TYR A 229 -6.48 -17.04 -4.06
CA TYR A 229 -7.59 -16.90 -4.99
C TYR A 229 -7.14 -16.60 -6.43
N PRO A 230 -7.89 -17.09 -7.43
CA PRO A 230 -8.99 -18.09 -7.36
C PRO A 230 -8.49 -19.49 -7.02
N LYS A 231 -7.21 -19.77 -7.29
CA LYS A 231 -6.49 -20.98 -6.89
C LYS A 231 -5.29 -20.61 -6.04
N SER A 232 -5.02 -21.41 -5.00
CA SER A 232 -3.80 -21.23 -4.21
C SER A 232 -2.56 -21.47 -5.07
N ILE A 233 -1.50 -20.72 -4.82
CA ILE A 233 -0.20 -20.93 -5.47
C ILE A 233 0.26 -22.39 -5.33
N THR A 234 -0.10 -23.05 -4.23
CA THR A 234 0.24 -24.47 -3.97
C THR A 234 -0.60 -25.47 -4.76
N GLU A 235 -1.65 -25.02 -5.48
CA GLU A 235 -2.49 -25.87 -6.33
C GLU A 235 -2.02 -25.92 -7.78
N TYR A 236 -1.16 -24.98 -8.22
CA TYR A 236 -0.72 -24.90 -9.61
C TYR A 236 0.80 -24.74 -9.80
N TRP A 237 1.57 -24.48 -8.74
CA TRP A 237 3.02 -24.52 -8.76
C TRP A 237 3.57 -25.71 -7.96
N GLN A 238 4.67 -26.27 -8.44
CA GLN A 238 5.39 -27.29 -7.68
C GLN A 238 6.06 -26.64 -6.46
N ILE A 239 6.03 -27.33 -5.33
CA ILE A 239 6.53 -26.81 -4.05
C ILE A 239 8.00 -26.35 -4.15
N ASP A 240 8.84 -27.19 -4.77
CA ASP A 240 10.26 -26.86 -4.95
C ASP A 240 10.47 -25.63 -5.84
N GLN A 241 9.62 -25.42 -6.83
CA GLN A 241 9.64 -24.22 -7.67
C GLN A 241 9.25 -22.97 -6.87
N ILE A 242 8.25 -23.06 -5.98
CA ILE A 242 7.88 -21.96 -5.08
C ILE A 242 9.09 -21.56 -4.22
N LYS A 243 9.75 -22.54 -3.59
CA LYS A 243 10.91 -22.30 -2.72
C LYS A 243 12.09 -21.70 -3.49
N GLN A 244 12.41 -22.22 -4.69
CA GLN A 244 13.45 -21.69 -5.55
C GLN A 244 13.12 -20.28 -6.05
N PHE A 245 11.87 -20.04 -6.45
CA PHE A 245 11.41 -18.71 -6.87
C PHE A 245 11.57 -17.69 -5.75
N VAL A 246 11.17 -18.00 -4.52
CA VAL A 246 11.29 -17.10 -3.37
C VAL A 246 12.76 -16.74 -3.10
N LYS A 247 13.68 -17.68 -3.29
CA LYS A 247 15.13 -17.45 -3.09
C LYS A 247 15.78 -16.65 -4.22
N ALA A 248 15.30 -16.79 -5.46
CA ALA A 248 15.93 -16.17 -6.63
C ALA A 248 14.88 -15.78 -7.71
N PRO A 249 13.96 -14.83 -7.43
CA PRO A 249 12.85 -14.52 -8.36
C PRO A 249 13.32 -14.05 -9.74
N ALA A 250 14.41 -13.28 -9.79
CA ALA A 250 14.95 -12.75 -11.05
C ALA A 250 15.51 -13.85 -11.97
N SER A 251 15.90 -15.01 -11.44
CA SER A 251 16.35 -16.14 -12.26
C SER A 251 15.21 -16.87 -12.99
N PHE A 252 13.97 -16.70 -12.50
CA PHE A 252 12.78 -17.31 -13.10
C PHE A 252 12.04 -16.35 -14.05
N ARG A 253 12.09 -15.06 -13.75
CA ARG A 253 11.37 -14.04 -14.51
C ARG A 253 12.22 -12.79 -14.61
N ASN A 254 12.55 -12.41 -15.84
CA ASN A 254 13.25 -11.15 -16.10
C ASN A 254 12.42 -9.98 -15.53
N GLU A 255 13.10 -8.97 -14.98
CA GLU A 255 12.50 -7.77 -14.37
C GLU A 255 11.51 -8.06 -13.23
N CYS A 256 11.66 -9.20 -12.55
CA CYS A 256 10.83 -9.52 -11.40
C CYS A 256 11.08 -8.53 -10.26
N LYS A 257 10.03 -7.82 -9.83
CA LYS A 257 10.11 -6.85 -8.73
C LYS A 257 10.18 -7.49 -7.35
N MET A 258 9.78 -8.75 -7.22
CA MET A 258 9.88 -9.48 -5.96
C MET A 258 11.34 -9.56 -5.52
N PRO A 259 11.70 -9.09 -4.31
CA PRO A 259 13.06 -9.25 -3.80
C PRO A 259 13.33 -10.72 -3.47
N ALA A 260 14.59 -11.14 -3.61
CA ALA A 260 15.03 -12.45 -3.13
C ALA A 260 14.96 -12.51 -1.60
N VAL A 261 14.34 -13.54 -1.04
CA VAL A 261 14.22 -13.78 0.40
C VAL A 261 15.30 -14.80 0.80
N THR A 262 16.53 -14.33 0.95
CA THR A 262 17.71 -15.19 1.18
C THR A 262 17.99 -15.48 2.65
N HIS A 263 17.36 -14.76 3.57
CA HIS A 263 17.58 -14.90 5.01
C HIS A 263 16.76 -16.04 5.64
N LEU A 264 15.76 -16.59 4.93
CA LEU A 264 14.99 -17.73 5.40
C LEU A 264 15.71 -19.06 5.09
N THR A 265 15.75 -19.93 6.08
CA THR A 265 16.23 -21.30 5.93
C THR A 265 15.25 -22.15 5.13
N ASP A 266 15.68 -23.29 4.59
CA ASP A 266 14.80 -24.23 3.89
C ASP A 266 13.65 -24.71 4.77
N LYS A 267 13.92 -24.94 6.06
CA LYS A 267 12.90 -25.33 7.05
C LYS A 267 11.84 -24.25 7.23
N GLU A 268 12.24 -22.97 7.31
CA GLU A 268 11.29 -21.86 7.43
C GLU A 268 10.45 -21.66 6.16
N LEU A 269 11.04 -21.92 4.99
CA LEU A 269 10.27 -21.94 3.74
C LEU A 269 9.30 -23.12 3.70
N ASP A 270 9.65 -24.29 4.24
CA ASP A 270 8.74 -25.42 4.39
C ASP A 270 7.54 -25.08 5.31
N GLU A 271 7.79 -24.39 6.43
CA GLU A 271 6.72 -23.91 7.31
C GLU A 271 5.76 -22.95 6.59
N ILE A 272 6.31 -21.99 5.83
CA ILE A 272 5.48 -21.08 5.01
C ILE A 272 4.65 -21.85 3.98
N VAL A 273 5.26 -22.80 3.27
CA VAL A 273 4.55 -23.58 2.24
C VAL A 273 3.47 -24.47 2.86
N ASN A 274 3.73 -25.08 4.01
CA ASN A 274 2.73 -25.88 4.73
C ASN A 274 1.55 -25.00 5.17
N TYR A 275 1.83 -23.80 5.68
CA TYR A 275 0.80 -22.83 5.99
C TYR A 275 -0.02 -22.42 4.74
N LEU A 276 0.62 -22.17 3.60
CA LEU A 276 -0.11 -21.89 2.34
C LEU A 276 -0.99 -23.07 1.88
N LYS A 277 -0.54 -24.32 2.06
CA LYS A 277 -1.36 -25.51 1.80
C LYS A 277 -2.55 -25.62 2.75
N TYR A 278 -2.35 -25.26 4.01
CA TYR A 278 -3.43 -25.17 4.98
C TYR A 278 -4.47 -24.14 4.52
N MET A 279 -4.02 -22.92 4.17
CA MET A 279 -4.89 -21.85 3.71
C MET A 279 -5.60 -22.16 2.39
N ALA A 280 -5.02 -22.96 1.52
CA ALA A 280 -5.70 -23.46 0.29
C ALA A 280 -7.01 -24.18 0.58
N LYS A 281 -7.12 -24.82 1.74
CA LYS A 281 -8.32 -25.52 2.23
C LYS A 281 -9.23 -24.63 3.09
N HIS A 282 -8.76 -23.42 3.47
CA HIS A 282 -9.46 -22.48 4.35
C HIS A 282 -9.67 -21.14 3.65
N LYS A 283 -10.27 -21.18 2.44
CA LYS A 283 -10.66 -19.98 1.67
C LYS A 283 -11.88 -19.32 2.33
N VAL A 284 -11.88 -17.96 2.43
CA VAL A 284 -12.94 -17.19 3.07
C VAL A 284 -13.60 -16.24 2.08
#